data_e34efccb93c46daf8e3fda0de9c9e161
#
_entry.id   e34efccb93c46daf8e3fda0de9c9e161
#
_cell.length_a   1.000
_cell.length_b   1.000
_cell.length_c   1.000
_cell.angle_alpha   90.00
_cell.angle_beta   90.00
_cell.angle_gamma   90.00
#
_symmetry.space_group_name_H-M   'P 1'
#
loop_
_entity.id
_entity.type
_entity.pdbx_description
1 polymer ?
#
loop_
_entity_poly.entity_id
_entity_poly.type
_entity_poly.pdbx_seq_one_letter_code
_entity_poly.pdbx_strand_id
1 'polypeptide(L)'
;MAVQPPVPPGQISPDGMWRWDGVRWVPLMGQPIAPPRSRSWIWWVAGGCALLLVIGLVGAGFGIYSFVNSFSHGGFACLPSDFPRYPGGRVIGETTYVGTAVAPGDSKSCRMVLQSGDDVATVTAFYNDNLNTGDWHVTAFITSAGQIQFHRVSRPATFGVVQLLGKGQQSEIRIQLDS
;
A
#
# COMPACT_ATOMS: atom_id res chain seq x y z
N MET A 1 -94.28 12.23 -24.50
CA MET A 1 -92.88 12.56 -24.40
C MET A 1 -92.24 11.46 -23.49
N ALA A 2 -91.44 10.56 -24.07
CA ALA A 2 -90.75 9.50 -23.29
C ALA A 2 -89.57 10.14 -22.60
N VAL A 3 -89.56 10.16 -21.27
CA VAL A 3 -88.38 10.55 -20.48
C VAL A 3 -87.38 9.44 -20.54
N GLN A 4 -86.22 9.68 -21.17
CA GLN A 4 -85.17 8.77 -21.25
C GLN A 4 -84.54 8.61 -19.86
N PRO A 5 -84.32 7.38 -19.36
CA PRO A 5 -83.71 7.18 -18.02
C PRO A 5 -82.30 7.75 -17.99
N PRO A 6 -81.87 8.30 -16.85
CA PRO A 6 -80.53 8.89 -16.71
C PRO A 6 -79.44 7.79 -16.91
N VAL A 7 -78.48 8.03 -17.77
CA VAL A 7 -77.38 7.18 -18.08
C VAL A 7 -76.43 7.13 -16.86
N PRO A 8 -76.10 5.97 -16.32
CA PRO A 8 -75.20 5.87 -15.14
C PRO A 8 -73.71 6.30 -15.48
N PRO A 9 -73.05 6.99 -14.58
CA PRO A 9 -71.68 7.41 -14.80
C PRO A 9 -70.75 6.19 -14.97
N GLY A 10 -69.81 6.29 -15.92
CA GLY A 10 -68.85 5.20 -16.22
C GLY A 10 -69.28 4.31 -17.40
N GLN A 11 -70.45 4.51 -18.00
CA GLN A 11 -70.90 3.78 -19.18
C GLN A 11 -70.02 4.10 -20.40
N ILE A 12 -69.62 3.08 -21.13
CA ILE A 12 -68.85 3.18 -22.38
C ILE A 12 -69.84 3.21 -23.55
N SER A 13 -69.60 4.07 -24.52
CA SER A 13 -70.38 4.18 -25.75
C SER A 13 -70.33 2.86 -26.56
N PRO A 14 -71.34 2.55 -27.36
CA PRO A 14 -71.39 1.30 -28.15
C PRO A 14 -70.20 1.15 -29.15
N ASP A 15 -69.61 2.26 -29.53
CA ASP A 15 -68.40 2.30 -30.40
C ASP A 15 -67.06 2.14 -29.63
N GLY A 16 -67.13 2.06 -28.26
CA GLY A 16 -65.96 1.87 -27.41
C GLY A 16 -65.01 3.06 -27.30
N MET A 17 -65.35 4.21 -27.91
CA MET A 17 -64.46 5.35 -27.99
C MET A 17 -64.69 6.42 -26.93
N TRP A 18 -65.84 6.38 -26.24
CA TRP A 18 -66.24 7.40 -25.28
C TRP A 18 -66.69 6.77 -23.97
N ARG A 19 -66.45 7.47 -22.88
CA ARG A 19 -66.93 7.15 -21.51
C ARG A 19 -67.76 8.28 -20.99
N TRP A 20 -68.92 7.97 -20.41
CA TRP A 20 -69.79 8.94 -19.76
C TRP A 20 -69.24 9.30 -18.38
N ASP A 21 -68.94 10.59 -18.14
CA ASP A 21 -68.44 11.09 -16.85
C ASP A 21 -69.57 11.49 -15.87
N GLY A 22 -70.83 11.36 -16.26
CA GLY A 22 -72.02 11.77 -15.52
C GLY A 22 -72.64 13.07 -16.06
N VAL A 23 -71.96 13.83 -16.89
CA VAL A 23 -72.37 15.09 -17.46
C VAL A 23 -72.20 15.10 -18.98
N ARG A 24 -71.13 14.51 -19.50
CA ARG A 24 -70.76 14.49 -20.92
C ARG A 24 -69.98 13.22 -21.31
N TRP A 25 -69.93 12.96 -22.59
CA TRP A 25 -69.06 11.89 -23.15
C TRP A 25 -67.61 12.38 -23.27
N VAL A 26 -66.68 11.70 -22.61
CA VAL A 26 -65.22 11.99 -22.65
C VAL A 26 -64.56 10.92 -23.49
N PRO A 27 -63.73 11.30 -24.48
CA PRO A 27 -63.06 10.31 -25.31
C PRO A 27 -62.10 9.43 -24.46
N LEU A 28 -62.19 8.13 -24.63
CA LEU A 28 -61.21 7.15 -24.12
C LEU A 28 -59.95 7.25 -25.00
N MET A 29 -59.28 8.40 -25.01
CA MET A 29 -57.94 8.46 -25.58
C MET A 29 -57.03 7.59 -24.72
N GLY A 30 -56.39 6.59 -25.36
CA GLY A 30 -55.45 5.75 -24.70
C GLY A 30 -54.42 6.60 -23.96
N GLN A 31 -54.21 6.31 -22.69
CA GLN A 31 -53.11 6.93 -21.93
C GLN A 31 -51.85 6.84 -22.78
N PRO A 32 -51.07 7.91 -22.97
CA PRO A 32 -49.83 7.82 -23.69
C PRO A 32 -48.98 6.76 -22.97
N ILE A 33 -48.73 5.65 -23.68
CA ILE A 33 -47.79 4.61 -23.20
C ILE A 33 -46.48 5.33 -22.99
N ALA A 34 -46.11 5.56 -21.72
CA ALA A 34 -44.82 6.15 -21.38
C ALA A 34 -43.72 5.29 -22.08
N PRO A 35 -42.84 5.90 -22.87
CA PRO A 35 -41.82 5.16 -23.58
C PRO A 35 -41.03 4.34 -22.55
N PRO A 36 -40.66 3.09 -22.86
CA PRO A 36 -39.88 2.26 -21.95
C PRO A 36 -38.60 3.01 -21.61
N ARG A 37 -38.46 3.34 -20.33
CA ARG A 37 -37.27 4.01 -19.82
C ARG A 37 -36.08 3.13 -20.17
N SER A 38 -35.26 3.59 -21.10
CA SER A 38 -34.10 2.83 -21.55
C SER A 38 -33.20 2.55 -20.36
N ARG A 39 -33.06 1.27 -20.00
CA ARG A 39 -32.16 0.82 -18.91
C ARG A 39 -30.68 0.92 -19.28
N SER A 40 -30.35 1.59 -20.39
CA SER A 40 -28.98 1.72 -20.86
C SER A 40 -28.05 2.38 -19.83
N TRP A 41 -28.55 3.27 -18.98
CA TRP A 41 -27.75 3.90 -17.94
C TRP A 41 -27.22 2.87 -16.90
N ILE A 42 -27.95 1.76 -16.68
CA ILE A 42 -27.53 0.69 -15.75
C ILE A 42 -26.23 0.04 -16.23
N TRP A 43 -26.08 -0.12 -17.55
CA TRP A 43 -24.86 -0.69 -18.13
C TRP A 43 -23.66 0.27 -17.99
N TRP A 44 -23.90 1.58 -18.06
CA TRP A 44 -22.86 2.59 -17.82
C TRP A 44 -22.42 2.60 -16.35
N VAL A 45 -23.36 2.50 -15.42
CA VAL A 45 -23.06 2.44 -13.97
C VAL A 45 -22.36 1.11 -13.64
N ALA A 46 -22.86 -0.01 -14.13
CA ALA A 46 -22.25 -1.31 -13.90
C ALA A 46 -20.82 -1.39 -14.50
N GLY A 47 -20.63 -0.88 -15.72
CA GLY A 47 -19.31 -0.81 -16.38
C GLY A 47 -18.35 0.10 -15.63
N GLY A 48 -18.81 1.26 -15.15
CA GLY A 48 -18.01 2.19 -14.36
C GLY A 48 -17.57 1.60 -13.02
N CYS A 49 -18.47 0.93 -12.30
CA CYS A 49 -18.12 0.24 -11.05
C CYS A 49 -17.14 -0.91 -11.27
N ALA A 50 -17.33 -1.70 -12.34
CA ALA A 50 -16.41 -2.79 -12.67
C ALA A 50 -15.01 -2.26 -13.00
N LEU A 51 -14.92 -1.16 -13.76
CA LEU A 51 -13.64 -0.52 -14.08
C LEU A 51 -12.92 -0.01 -12.84
N LEU A 52 -13.64 0.66 -11.91
CA LEU A 52 -13.08 1.13 -10.65
C LEU A 52 -12.59 -0.01 -9.77
N LEU A 53 -13.31 -1.13 -9.71
CA LEU A 53 -12.87 -2.33 -8.98
C LEU A 53 -11.59 -2.93 -9.59
N VAL A 54 -11.50 -2.99 -10.92
CA VAL A 54 -10.29 -3.50 -11.58
C VAL A 54 -9.10 -2.57 -11.32
N ILE A 55 -9.28 -1.25 -11.44
CA ILE A 55 -8.22 -0.28 -11.13
C ILE A 55 -7.82 -0.37 -9.66
N GLY A 56 -8.78 -0.50 -8.75
CA GLY A 56 -8.52 -0.68 -7.31
C GLY A 56 -7.74 -1.96 -7.01
N LEU A 57 -8.11 -3.09 -7.61
CA LEU A 57 -7.42 -4.36 -7.44
C LEU A 57 -6.00 -4.33 -8.05
N VAL A 58 -5.84 -3.75 -9.23
CA VAL A 58 -4.51 -3.60 -9.87
C VAL A 58 -3.64 -2.66 -9.05
N GLY A 59 -4.18 -1.52 -8.61
CA GLY A 59 -3.46 -0.56 -7.77
C GLY A 59 -3.05 -1.15 -6.42
N ALA A 60 -3.96 -1.86 -5.74
CA ALA A 60 -3.67 -2.56 -4.50
C ALA A 60 -2.66 -3.70 -4.72
N GLY A 61 -2.84 -4.50 -5.78
CA GLY A 61 -1.90 -5.57 -6.13
C GLY A 61 -0.50 -5.06 -6.46
N PHE A 62 -0.39 -3.97 -7.19
CA PHE A 62 0.89 -3.34 -7.51
C PHE A 62 1.55 -2.71 -6.26
N GLY A 63 0.74 -2.09 -5.39
CA GLY A 63 1.21 -1.55 -4.11
C GLY A 63 1.73 -2.63 -3.18
N ILE A 64 0.98 -3.74 -3.03
CA ILE A 64 1.40 -4.89 -2.22
C ILE A 64 2.63 -5.56 -2.86
N TYR A 65 2.65 -5.75 -4.19
CA TYR A 65 3.79 -6.34 -4.88
C TYR A 65 5.06 -5.49 -4.73
N SER A 66 4.98 -4.17 -4.92
CA SER A 66 6.09 -3.24 -4.69
C SER A 66 6.57 -3.28 -3.24
N PHE A 67 5.62 -3.32 -2.30
CA PHE A 67 5.92 -3.38 -0.88
C PHE A 67 6.62 -4.70 -0.52
N VAL A 68 6.04 -5.84 -0.90
CA VAL A 68 6.62 -7.17 -0.66
C VAL A 68 7.96 -7.34 -1.40
N ASN A 69 8.06 -6.85 -2.63
CA ASN A 69 9.30 -6.92 -3.40
C ASN A 69 10.41 -6.06 -2.78
N SER A 70 10.07 -4.94 -2.15
CA SER A 70 11.03 -4.13 -1.38
C SER A 70 11.53 -4.86 -0.13
N PHE A 71 10.72 -5.77 0.44
CA PHE A 71 11.11 -6.59 1.59
C PHE A 71 11.76 -7.92 1.19
N SER A 72 11.46 -8.47 0.02
CA SER A 72 11.92 -9.81 -0.39
C SER A 72 13.27 -9.82 -1.11
N HIS A 73 13.78 -8.67 -1.54
CA HIS A 73 15.14 -8.57 -2.05
C HIS A 73 16.12 -8.46 -0.87
N GLY A 74 16.24 -9.55 -0.12
CA GLY A 74 17.14 -9.72 1.02
C GLY A 74 18.60 -9.51 0.62
N GLY A 75 19.08 -8.33 0.84
CA GLY A 75 20.49 -8.01 0.67
C GLY A 75 20.72 -6.52 0.87
N PHE A 76 21.15 -6.08 2.06
CA PHE A 76 21.60 -4.71 2.35
C PHE A 76 20.62 -3.59 1.94
N ALA A 77 19.34 -3.91 1.66
CA ALA A 77 18.39 -2.97 1.10
C ALA A 77 18.04 -1.83 2.07
N CYS A 78 18.16 -2.06 3.37
CA CYS A 78 17.89 -1.03 4.37
C CYS A 78 19.11 -0.15 4.70
N LEU A 79 20.33 -0.64 4.40
CA LEU A 79 21.54 0.14 4.60
C LEU A 79 21.79 1.07 3.40
N PRO A 80 22.33 2.28 3.60
CA PRO A 80 22.74 3.15 2.53
C PRO A 80 23.73 2.45 1.57
N SER A 81 23.70 2.84 0.28
CA SER A 81 24.54 2.22 -0.75
C SER A 81 26.04 2.44 -0.52
N ASP A 82 26.39 3.48 0.20
CA ASP A 82 27.75 3.87 0.59
C ASP A 82 28.22 3.24 1.92
N PHE A 83 27.34 2.46 2.59
CA PHE A 83 27.73 1.75 3.79
C PHE A 83 28.67 0.58 3.45
N PRO A 84 29.82 0.43 4.17
CA PRO A 84 30.79 -0.64 3.88
C PRO A 84 30.18 -2.03 4.10
N ARG A 85 30.21 -2.85 3.07
CA ARG A 85 29.67 -4.21 3.07
C ARG A 85 30.79 -5.19 3.22
N TYR A 86 30.71 -6.05 4.23
CA TYR A 86 31.72 -7.10 4.41
C TYR A 86 31.66 -8.11 3.24
N PRO A 87 32.73 -8.31 2.47
CA PRO A 87 32.68 -9.09 1.23
C PRO A 87 32.40 -10.58 1.46
N GLY A 88 32.73 -11.13 2.63
CA GLY A 88 32.41 -12.50 3.02
C GLY A 88 31.10 -12.67 3.78
N GLY A 89 30.32 -11.61 3.96
CA GLY A 89 29.13 -11.64 4.77
C GLY A 89 27.88 -12.12 4.01
N ARG A 90 27.23 -13.16 4.54
CA ARG A 90 25.92 -13.63 4.07
C ARG A 90 24.83 -13.09 4.99
N VAL A 91 23.84 -12.40 4.44
CA VAL A 91 22.66 -11.92 5.20
C VAL A 91 21.83 -13.10 5.66
N ILE A 92 21.59 -13.20 6.97
CA ILE A 92 20.75 -14.24 7.60
C ILE A 92 19.51 -13.66 8.25
N GLY A 93 19.46 -12.34 8.42
CA GLY A 93 18.29 -11.61 8.93
C GLY A 93 18.35 -10.14 8.60
N GLU A 94 17.21 -9.58 8.25
CA GLU A 94 17.03 -8.15 7.99
C GLU A 94 15.69 -7.68 8.56
N THR A 95 15.71 -6.56 9.23
CA THR A 95 14.50 -5.91 9.73
C THR A 95 14.63 -4.42 9.49
N THR A 96 13.68 -3.86 8.77
CA THR A 96 13.56 -2.43 8.58
C THR A 96 12.36 -1.94 9.39
N TYR A 97 12.57 -0.97 10.23
CA TYR A 97 11.52 -0.21 10.88
C TYR A 97 11.52 1.19 10.30
N VAL A 98 10.38 1.59 9.76
CA VAL A 98 10.15 2.97 9.33
C VAL A 98 9.10 3.49 10.28
N GLY A 99 9.44 4.47 11.11
CA GLY A 99 8.48 5.16 11.96
C GLY A 99 7.37 5.74 11.08
N THR A 100 6.17 5.79 11.63
CA THR A 100 5.04 6.40 10.91
C THR A 100 5.33 7.89 10.80
N ALA A 101 5.48 8.42 9.59
CA ALA A 101 5.78 9.83 9.29
C ALA A 101 4.70 10.82 9.78
N VAL A 102 4.12 10.56 10.95
CA VAL A 102 3.04 11.34 11.59
C VAL A 102 3.60 12.30 12.65
N ALA A 103 4.79 12.02 13.17
CA ALA A 103 5.43 12.88 14.15
C ALA A 103 6.76 13.48 13.61
N PRO A 104 7.06 14.75 13.89
CA PRO A 104 8.38 15.32 13.61
C PRO A 104 9.43 14.54 14.41
N GLY A 105 10.31 13.79 13.73
CA GLY A 105 11.35 12.98 14.36
C GLY A 105 11.21 11.48 14.18
N ASP A 106 10.29 11.01 13.34
CA ASP A 106 10.18 9.60 12.96
C ASP A 106 11.48 9.12 12.33
N SER A 107 12.19 8.26 13.04
CA SER A 107 13.46 7.71 12.64
C SER A 107 13.26 6.42 11.84
N LYS A 108 14.05 6.25 10.80
CA LYS A 108 14.17 4.99 10.10
C LYS A 108 15.25 4.16 10.80
N SER A 109 14.90 2.97 11.26
CA SER A 109 15.84 2.01 11.84
C SER A 109 16.02 0.81 10.92
N CYS A 110 17.27 0.48 10.64
CA CYS A 110 17.67 -0.70 9.89
C CYS A 110 18.44 -1.63 10.81
N ARG A 111 18.01 -2.88 10.93
CA ARG A 111 18.73 -3.91 11.65
C ARG A 111 19.03 -5.06 10.71
N MET A 112 20.31 -5.41 10.61
CA MET A 112 20.80 -6.46 9.72
C MET A 112 21.69 -7.43 10.47
N VAL A 113 21.55 -8.71 10.17
CA VAL A 113 22.40 -9.76 10.73
C VAL A 113 23.06 -10.52 9.57
N LEU A 114 24.40 -10.55 9.61
CA LEU A 114 25.18 -11.31 8.65
C LEU A 114 25.96 -12.40 9.36
N GLN A 115 26.28 -13.43 8.62
CA GLN A 115 27.18 -14.49 9.03
C GLN A 115 28.41 -14.51 8.09
N SER A 116 29.59 -14.60 8.67
CA SER A 116 30.84 -14.74 7.94
C SER A 116 31.60 -16.01 8.38
N GLY A 117 32.36 -16.59 7.46
CA GLY A 117 33.29 -17.66 7.76
C GLY A 117 34.60 -17.18 8.41
N ASP A 118 34.83 -15.85 8.43
CA ASP A 118 36.03 -15.27 8.97
C ASP A 118 35.93 -15.06 10.49
N ASP A 119 37.05 -14.93 11.13
CA ASP A 119 37.13 -14.67 12.56
C ASP A 119 36.72 -13.21 12.91
N VAL A 120 36.37 -12.98 14.17
CA VAL A 120 35.95 -11.68 14.67
C VAL A 120 37.00 -10.59 14.48
N ALA A 121 38.29 -10.95 14.59
CA ALA A 121 39.40 -10.00 14.47
C ALA A 121 39.47 -9.45 13.03
N THR A 122 39.37 -10.33 12.04
CA THR A 122 39.40 -9.96 10.61
C THR A 122 38.21 -9.07 10.26
N VAL A 123 37.01 -9.43 10.72
CA VAL A 123 35.80 -8.61 10.49
C VAL A 123 35.89 -7.28 11.21
N THR A 124 36.43 -7.24 12.42
CA THR A 124 36.66 -6.00 13.19
C THR A 124 37.59 -5.05 12.45
N ALA A 125 38.71 -5.55 11.96
CA ALA A 125 39.68 -4.75 11.19
C ALA A 125 39.00 -4.13 9.97
N PHE A 126 38.24 -4.92 9.22
CA PHE A 126 37.51 -4.42 8.05
C PHE A 126 36.58 -3.24 8.39
N TYR A 127 35.75 -3.39 9.40
CA TYR A 127 34.79 -2.30 9.76
C TYR A 127 35.50 -1.10 10.37
N ASN A 128 36.57 -1.32 11.16
CA ASN A 128 37.32 -0.21 11.71
C ASN A 128 37.99 0.64 10.60
N ASP A 129 38.51 -0.01 9.57
CA ASP A 129 39.19 0.68 8.48
C ASP A 129 38.18 1.34 7.53
N ASN A 130 37.10 0.67 7.18
CA ASN A 130 36.14 1.13 6.20
C ASN A 130 35.09 2.13 6.75
N LEU A 131 34.77 2.07 8.05
CA LEU A 131 33.88 3.04 8.70
C LEU A 131 34.60 4.36 9.07
N ASN A 132 35.90 4.50 8.78
CA ASN A 132 36.64 5.74 8.89
C ASN A 132 36.96 6.33 7.51
N THR A 133 36.22 5.93 6.47
CA THR A 133 36.42 6.42 5.11
C THR A 133 35.14 7.08 4.58
N GLY A 134 35.29 8.09 3.73
CA GLY A 134 34.17 8.80 3.12
C GLY A 134 33.35 9.59 4.12
N ASP A 135 32.04 9.34 4.17
CA ASP A 135 31.08 10.05 5.01
C ASP A 135 30.83 9.37 6.37
N TRP A 136 31.53 8.29 6.67
CA TRP A 136 31.39 7.52 7.90
C TRP A 136 32.56 7.78 8.84
N HIS A 137 32.27 7.83 10.15
CA HIS A 137 33.27 8.02 11.18
C HIS A 137 32.98 7.16 12.41
N VAL A 138 34.00 6.41 12.88
CA VAL A 138 33.93 5.62 14.12
C VAL A 138 34.03 6.56 15.31
N THR A 139 33.04 6.52 16.19
CA THR A 139 33.00 7.34 17.40
C THR A 139 33.57 6.63 18.61
N ALA A 140 33.36 5.31 18.69
CA ALA A 140 33.88 4.51 19.79
C ALA A 140 34.03 3.05 19.37
N PHE A 141 35.05 2.40 19.95
CA PHE A 141 35.27 0.97 19.87
C PHE A 141 35.22 0.38 21.27
N ILE A 142 34.20 -0.43 21.53
CA ILE A 142 34.00 -1.08 22.83
C ILE A 142 34.45 -2.52 22.72
N THR A 143 35.75 -2.75 22.97
CA THR A 143 36.40 -4.06 22.81
C THR A 143 35.75 -5.16 23.66
N SER A 144 35.32 -4.83 24.89
CA SER A 144 34.68 -5.81 25.79
C SER A 144 33.33 -6.32 25.29
N ALA A 145 32.66 -5.53 24.46
CA ALA A 145 31.35 -5.88 23.89
C ALA A 145 31.43 -6.26 22.39
N GLY A 146 32.60 -6.17 21.78
CA GLY A 146 32.75 -6.36 20.33
C GLY A 146 31.91 -5.38 19.51
N GLN A 147 31.83 -4.13 19.94
CA GLN A 147 30.97 -3.12 19.34
C GLN A 147 31.77 -1.97 18.75
N ILE A 148 31.41 -1.57 17.53
CA ILE A 148 31.92 -0.39 16.86
C ILE A 148 30.78 0.59 16.70
N GLN A 149 30.85 1.74 17.35
CA GLN A 149 29.88 2.82 17.18
C GLN A 149 30.36 3.78 16.10
N PHE A 150 29.45 4.21 15.25
CA PHE A 150 29.76 5.08 14.14
C PHE A 150 28.62 6.05 13.86
N HIS A 151 28.92 7.13 13.18
CA HIS A 151 27.94 8.09 12.70
C HIS A 151 28.29 8.57 11.29
N ARG A 152 27.31 9.21 10.65
CA ARG A 152 27.50 9.84 9.37
C ARG A 152 27.92 11.31 9.56
N VAL A 153 29.03 11.72 8.95
CA VAL A 153 29.55 13.09 9.11
C VAL A 153 28.60 14.14 8.54
N SER A 154 28.05 13.89 7.34
CA SER A 154 27.12 14.81 6.69
C SER A 154 25.74 14.87 7.36
N ARG A 155 25.38 13.84 8.14
CA ARG A 155 24.10 13.72 8.86
C ARG A 155 24.32 13.11 10.23
N PRO A 156 24.70 13.89 11.25
CA PRO A 156 25.03 13.38 12.59
C PRO A 156 23.88 12.67 13.30
N ALA A 157 22.63 12.93 12.87
CA ALA A 157 21.47 12.18 13.35
C ALA A 157 21.44 10.71 12.85
N THR A 158 22.22 10.40 11.81
CA THR A 158 22.39 9.03 11.31
C THR A 158 23.58 8.40 12.03
N PHE A 159 23.28 7.49 12.93
CA PHE A 159 24.29 6.78 13.74
C PHE A 159 23.98 5.30 13.83
N GLY A 160 24.95 4.50 14.19
CA GLY A 160 24.72 3.08 14.29
C GLY A 160 25.78 2.35 15.08
N VAL A 161 25.57 1.05 15.17
CA VAL A 161 26.44 0.11 15.87
C VAL A 161 26.65 -1.14 15.02
N VAL A 162 27.88 -1.55 14.87
CA VAL A 162 28.24 -2.89 14.40
C VAL A 162 28.65 -3.71 15.62
N GLN A 163 27.91 -4.78 15.90
CA GLN A 163 28.23 -5.73 16.96
C GLN A 163 28.74 -7.04 16.35
N LEU A 164 29.87 -7.50 16.83
CA LEU A 164 30.59 -8.70 16.35
C LEU A 164 30.53 -9.77 17.42
N LEU A 165 30.00 -10.92 17.06
CA LEU A 165 29.84 -12.06 17.95
C LEU A 165 30.57 -13.29 17.35
N GLY A 166 31.51 -13.85 18.08
CA GLY A 166 32.18 -15.10 17.69
C GLY A 166 31.27 -16.31 17.91
N LYS A 167 31.16 -17.15 16.89
CA LYS A 167 30.49 -18.48 16.94
C LYS A 167 31.46 -19.56 16.46
N GLY A 168 32.37 -19.97 17.32
CA GLY A 168 33.43 -20.89 16.95
C GLY A 168 34.42 -20.27 15.96
N GLN A 169 34.53 -20.84 14.76
CA GLN A 169 35.36 -20.30 13.67
C GLN A 169 34.62 -19.29 12.78
N GLN A 170 33.36 -19.01 13.07
CA GLN A 170 32.52 -18.08 12.31
C GLN A 170 32.23 -16.84 13.14
N SER A 171 31.89 -15.75 12.47
CA SER A 171 31.44 -14.55 13.12
C SER A 171 29.98 -14.18 12.69
N GLU A 172 29.22 -13.72 13.65
CA GLU A 172 27.93 -13.08 13.42
C GLU A 172 28.08 -11.56 13.56
N ILE A 173 27.67 -10.86 12.53
CA ILE A 173 27.78 -9.41 12.42
C ILE A 173 26.38 -8.84 12.52
N ARG A 174 26.11 -8.05 13.54
CA ARG A 174 24.83 -7.35 13.73
C ARG A 174 25.06 -5.88 13.47
N ILE A 175 24.38 -5.34 12.49
CA ILE A 175 24.42 -3.93 12.13
C ILE A 175 23.08 -3.31 12.52
N GLN A 176 23.12 -2.24 13.29
CA GLN A 176 21.97 -1.40 13.56
C GLN A 176 22.31 0.01 13.10
N LEU A 177 21.45 0.61 12.32
CA LEU A 177 21.56 1.98 11.83
C LEU A 177 20.24 2.71 12.07
N ASP A 178 20.32 3.86 12.73
CA ASP A 178 19.20 4.75 13.00
C ASP A 178 19.42 6.08 12.25
N SER A 179 18.36 6.61 11.58
CA SER A 179 18.45 7.79 10.74
C SER A 179 17.16 8.62 10.71
#